data_0490702458d6ce0f8fe0d8ed2cf8c09f
#
_entry.id   0490702458d6ce0f8fe0d8ed2cf8c09f
#
_cell.length_a   1.000
_cell.length_b   1.000
_cell.length_c   1.000
_cell.angle_alpha   90.00
_cell.angle_beta   90.00
_cell.angle_gamma   90.00
#
_symmetry.space_group_name_H-M   'P 1'
#
loop_
_entity.id
_entity.type
_entity.pdbx_description
1 polymer ?
#
loop_
_entity_poly.entity_id
_entity_poly.type
_entity_poly.pdbx_seq_one_letter_code
_entity_poly.pdbx_strand_id
1 'polypeptide(L)'
;MANLDHLALLKSGAVRWTKWREDSPEISPDLSYADLTGINLRGRNLSNVNLANSNLSNAILIAANCETANFTLANLSHSLLMKANLSNANLSIANLQDANLKGAFLGAANLIGADLQGANLSNADLENVNLIGANLQNANLKSANLSEAKLIRANLNEANLTEAHLNYADLSHANLGSASLVGAILYKAELRQANLNDAYLHKAYLFDANLSQARLINADLRWANLRGANLRGANLTGANFRGAIQNIISEEI
;
A
#
# COMPACT_ATOMS: atom_id res chain seq x y z
N MET A 1 -14.59 18.62 -15.55
CA MET A 1 -15.60 18.97 -14.51
C MET A 1 -16.62 17.85 -14.45
N ALA A 2 -17.16 17.57 -13.27
CA ALA A 2 -18.18 16.52 -13.12
C ALA A 2 -19.36 16.73 -14.07
N ASN A 3 -19.92 15.63 -14.56
CA ASN A 3 -21.23 15.64 -15.19
C ASN A 3 -22.28 15.90 -14.10
N LEU A 4 -23.06 16.96 -14.25
CA LEU A 4 -24.00 17.41 -13.22
C LEU A 4 -25.14 16.41 -12.99
N ASP A 5 -25.57 15.68 -14.04
CA ASP A 5 -26.61 14.66 -13.93
C ASP A 5 -26.09 13.44 -13.16
N HIS A 6 -24.85 13.01 -13.42
CA HIS A 6 -24.21 11.93 -12.67
C HIS A 6 -24.04 12.31 -11.19
N LEU A 7 -23.64 13.56 -10.91
CA LEU A 7 -23.48 14.06 -9.55
C LEU A 7 -24.84 14.13 -8.82
N ALA A 8 -25.87 14.62 -9.50
CA ALA A 8 -27.23 14.66 -8.95
C ALA A 8 -27.76 13.26 -8.65
N LEU A 9 -27.51 12.29 -9.55
CA LEU A 9 -27.87 10.88 -9.35
C LEU A 9 -27.16 10.29 -8.12
N LEU A 10 -25.84 10.50 -7.98
CA LEU A 10 -25.10 10.05 -6.81
C LEU A 10 -25.68 10.63 -5.52
N LYS A 11 -25.93 11.95 -5.49
CA LYS A 11 -26.46 12.66 -4.32
C LYS A 11 -27.93 12.34 -4.03
N SER A 12 -28.70 11.82 -5.00
CA SER A 12 -30.12 11.46 -4.82
C SER A 12 -30.35 10.21 -3.96
N GLY A 13 -29.29 9.52 -3.59
CA GLY A 13 -29.33 8.39 -2.65
C GLY A 13 -29.02 7.02 -3.28
N ALA A 14 -28.95 6.00 -2.39
CA ALA A 14 -28.48 4.65 -2.74
C ALA A 14 -29.31 4.01 -3.84
N VAL A 15 -30.62 4.00 -3.64
CA VAL A 15 -31.56 3.27 -4.50
C VAL A 15 -31.53 3.77 -5.92
N ARG A 16 -31.58 5.10 -6.11
CA ARG A 16 -31.57 5.71 -7.45
C ARG A 16 -30.24 5.49 -8.17
N TRP A 17 -29.11 5.66 -7.46
CA TRP A 17 -27.78 5.40 -8.02
C TRP A 17 -27.65 3.94 -8.46
N THR A 18 -28.01 2.99 -7.59
CA THR A 18 -27.89 1.55 -7.89
C THR A 18 -28.75 1.19 -9.10
N LYS A 19 -30.01 1.61 -9.11
CA LYS A 19 -30.90 1.34 -10.24
C LYS A 19 -30.36 1.93 -11.56
N TRP A 20 -29.90 3.16 -11.53
CA TRP A 20 -29.31 3.79 -12.72
C TRP A 20 -28.05 3.05 -13.21
N ARG A 21 -27.20 2.59 -12.29
CA ARG A 21 -26.01 1.78 -12.64
C ARG A 21 -26.40 0.42 -13.28
N GLU A 22 -27.50 -0.17 -12.84
CA GLU A 22 -28.05 -1.41 -13.40
C GLU A 22 -28.67 -1.18 -14.78
N ASP A 23 -29.38 -0.08 -14.97
CA ASP A 23 -30.07 0.26 -16.22
C ASP A 23 -29.08 0.80 -17.29
N SER A 24 -27.89 1.25 -16.90
CA SER A 24 -26.89 1.87 -17.78
C SER A 24 -25.48 1.39 -17.48
N PRO A 25 -25.18 0.09 -17.58
CA PRO A 25 -23.91 -0.52 -17.17
C PRO A 25 -22.72 -0.06 -18.02
N GLU A 26 -22.94 0.35 -19.28
CA GLU A 26 -21.93 0.80 -20.22
C GLU A 26 -21.47 2.24 -19.96
N ILE A 27 -22.22 3.02 -19.17
CA ILE A 27 -21.86 4.41 -18.87
C ILE A 27 -20.80 4.45 -17.77
N SER A 28 -19.67 5.07 -18.06
CA SER A 28 -18.66 5.42 -17.05
C SER A 28 -18.98 6.79 -16.45
N PRO A 29 -19.48 6.85 -15.19
CA PRO A 29 -19.88 8.12 -14.61
C PRO A 29 -18.70 9.08 -14.45
N ASP A 30 -18.88 10.34 -14.81
CA ASP A 30 -17.86 11.38 -14.59
C ASP A 30 -18.24 12.24 -13.37
N LEU A 31 -17.46 12.12 -12.32
CA LEU A 31 -17.52 12.86 -11.06
C LEU A 31 -16.21 13.62 -10.80
N SER A 32 -15.41 13.83 -11.86
CA SER A 32 -14.13 14.53 -11.73
C SER A 32 -14.31 15.94 -11.22
N TYR A 33 -13.41 16.40 -10.34
CA TYR A 33 -13.47 17.70 -9.68
C TYR A 33 -14.70 17.93 -8.78
N ALA A 34 -15.51 16.89 -8.50
CA ALA A 34 -16.66 17.02 -7.61
C ALA A 34 -16.22 17.24 -6.16
N ASP A 35 -16.95 18.09 -5.44
CA ASP A 35 -16.90 18.13 -3.99
C ASP A 35 -17.85 17.10 -3.41
N LEU A 36 -17.25 16.05 -2.82
CA LEU A 36 -17.89 14.91 -2.19
C LEU A 36 -17.41 14.76 -0.73
N THR A 37 -16.97 15.86 -0.12
CA THR A 37 -16.50 15.89 1.27
C THR A 37 -17.53 15.29 2.21
N GLY A 38 -17.12 14.32 3.02
CA GLY A 38 -17.95 13.68 4.02
C GLY A 38 -19.13 12.85 3.48
N ILE A 39 -19.24 12.66 2.15
CA ILE A 39 -20.36 11.94 1.55
C ILE A 39 -20.40 10.48 2.01
N ASN A 40 -21.61 9.94 2.21
CA ASN A 40 -21.79 8.52 2.52
C ASN A 40 -22.04 7.70 1.25
N LEU A 41 -21.01 6.93 0.87
CA LEU A 41 -20.99 6.04 -0.30
C LEU A 41 -20.84 4.57 0.10
N ARG A 42 -21.19 4.23 1.35
CA ARG A 42 -21.12 2.85 1.85
C ARG A 42 -21.82 1.88 0.91
N GLY A 43 -21.12 0.82 0.51
CA GLY A 43 -21.65 -0.25 -0.34
C GLY A 43 -22.06 0.18 -1.75
N ARG A 44 -21.71 1.40 -2.18
CA ARG A 44 -22.06 1.89 -3.52
C ARG A 44 -21.24 1.19 -4.61
N ASN A 45 -21.87 0.99 -5.75
CA ASN A 45 -21.19 0.60 -6.98
C ASN A 45 -20.60 1.86 -7.65
N LEU A 46 -19.30 2.06 -7.46
CA LEU A 46 -18.50 3.13 -8.07
C LEU A 46 -17.50 2.56 -9.09
N SER A 47 -17.71 1.32 -9.57
CA SER A 47 -16.84 0.71 -10.58
C SER A 47 -16.78 1.56 -11.85
N ASN A 48 -15.58 1.69 -12.42
CA ASN A 48 -15.32 2.51 -13.63
C ASN A 48 -15.69 4.01 -13.50
N VAL A 49 -15.95 4.54 -12.30
CA VAL A 49 -16.27 5.96 -12.09
C VAL A 49 -15.00 6.80 -12.23
N ASN A 50 -15.11 7.92 -12.95
CA ASN A 50 -14.06 8.94 -12.96
C ASN A 50 -14.24 9.90 -11.78
N LEU A 51 -13.35 9.80 -10.78
CA LEU A 51 -13.27 10.65 -9.58
C LEU A 51 -11.95 11.46 -9.55
N ALA A 52 -11.32 11.63 -10.71
CA ALA A 52 -10.06 12.37 -10.80
C ALA A 52 -10.21 13.81 -10.27
N ASN A 53 -9.24 14.26 -9.46
CA ASN A 53 -9.23 15.60 -8.85
C ASN A 53 -10.44 15.90 -7.94
N SER A 54 -11.24 14.91 -7.56
CA SER A 54 -12.39 15.14 -6.67
C SER A 54 -11.93 15.24 -5.20
N ASN A 55 -12.74 15.90 -4.39
CA ASN A 55 -12.54 15.97 -2.95
C ASN A 55 -13.48 14.97 -2.25
N LEU A 56 -12.92 13.88 -1.74
CA LEU A 56 -13.58 12.82 -0.96
C LEU A 56 -13.06 12.80 0.48
N SER A 57 -12.46 13.88 0.97
CA SER A 57 -11.98 13.93 2.35
C SER A 57 -13.10 13.63 3.33
N ASN A 58 -12.81 12.80 4.35
CA ASN A 58 -13.77 12.32 5.33
C ASN A 58 -14.95 11.50 4.73
N ALA A 59 -14.93 11.12 3.47
CA ALA A 59 -16.00 10.34 2.86
C ALA A 59 -16.09 8.92 3.42
N ILE A 60 -17.28 8.33 3.41
CA ILE A 60 -17.53 6.97 3.89
C ILE A 60 -17.71 6.05 2.68
N LEU A 61 -16.66 5.32 2.31
CA LEU A 61 -16.63 4.34 1.21
C LEU A 61 -16.54 2.89 1.72
N ILE A 62 -17.00 2.63 2.94
CA ILE A 62 -16.94 1.29 3.54
C ILE A 62 -17.64 0.28 2.64
N ALA A 63 -16.92 -0.79 2.25
CA ALA A 63 -17.41 -1.85 1.35
C ALA A 63 -17.95 -1.32 -0.01
N ALA A 64 -17.58 -0.11 -0.43
CA ALA A 64 -17.90 0.37 -1.78
C ALA A 64 -17.15 -0.45 -2.83
N ASN A 65 -17.78 -0.68 -3.99
CA ASN A 65 -17.09 -1.22 -5.14
C ASN A 65 -16.54 -0.08 -5.99
N CYS A 66 -15.22 0.12 -5.94
CA CYS A 66 -14.47 1.13 -6.69
C CYS A 66 -13.52 0.46 -7.71
N GLU A 67 -13.82 -0.78 -8.11
CA GLU A 67 -12.99 -1.51 -9.07
C GLU A 67 -12.80 -0.70 -10.35
N THR A 68 -11.55 -0.61 -10.82
CA THR A 68 -11.17 0.17 -12.01
C THR A 68 -11.53 1.66 -11.98
N ALA A 69 -11.99 2.20 -10.85
CA ALA A 69 -12.29 3.63 -10.72
C ALA A 69 -11.02 4.49 -10.83
N ASN A 70 -11.18 5.70 -11.34
CA ASN A 70 -10.09 6.66 -11.48
C ASN A 70 -10.14 7.71 -10.35
N PHE A 71 -9.22 7.63 -9.40
CA PHE A 71 -9.01 8.58 -8.30
C PHE A 71 -7.73 9.41 -8.48
N THR A 72 -7.20 9.53 -9.70
CA THR A 72 -5.97 10.30 -9.94
C THR A 72 -6.09 11.69 -9.34
N LEU A 73 -5.11 12.10 -8.51
CA LEU A 73 -5.10 13.41 -7.83
C LEU A 73 -6.32 13.67 -6.92
N ALA A 74 -7.12 12.66 -6.58
CA ALA A 74 -8.24 12.83 -5.66
C ALA A 74 -7.76 13.01 -4.22
N ASN A 75 -8.50 13.78 -3.43
CA ASN A 75 -8.30 13.89 -2.00
C ASN A 75 -9.22 12.91 -1.25
N LEU A 76 -8.63 11.86 -0.69
CA LEU A 76 -9.29 10.81 0.11
C LEU A 76 -8.80 10.86 1.58
N SER A 77 -8.20 11.99 2.01
CA SER A 77 -7.68 12.09 3.38
C SER A 77 -8.77 11.85 4.43
N HIS A 78 -8.42 11.13 5.49
CA HIS A 78 -9.31 10.76 6.60
C HIS A 78 -10.57 9.98 6.20
N SER A 79 -10.64 9.47 4.96
CA SER A 79 -11.80 8.71 4.48
C SER A 79 -11.86 7.29 5.06
N LEU A 80 -13.06 6.71 5.09
CA LEU A 80 -13.31 5.36 5.58
C LEU A 80 -13.51 4.41 4.39
N LEU A 81 -12.46 3.66 4.03
CA LEU A 81 -12.41 2.73 2.91
C LEU A 81 -12.34 1.26 3.35
N MET A 82 -12.72 0.97 4.60
CA MET A 82 -12.66 -0.39 5.14
C MET A 82 -13.41 -1.38 4.25
N LYS A 83 -12.72 -2.47 3.83
CA LYS A 83 -13.28 -3.51 2.94
C LYS A 83 -13.78 -2.99 1.58
N ALA A 84 -13.39 -1.79 1.15
CA ALA A 84 -13.69 -1.31 -0.19
C ALA A 84 -12.94 -2.14 -1.23
N ASN A 85 -13.55 -2.40 -2.38
CA ASN A 85 -12.89 -2.98 -3.53
C ASN A 85 -12.30 -1.86 -4.40
N LEU A 86 -11.00 -1.72 -4.38
CA LEU A 86 -10.19 -0.79 -5.17
C LEU A 86 -9.30 -1.54 -6.18
N SER A 87 -9.61 -2.82 -6.46
CA SER A 87 -8.83 -3.63 -7.39
C SER A 87 -8.74 -2.95 -8.75
N ASN A 88 -7.53 -2.90 -9.32
CA ASN A 88 -7.25 -2.23 -10.60
C ASN A 88 -7.58 -0.72 -10.63
N ALA A 89 -7.93 -0.09 -9.51
CA ALA A 89 -8.20 1.34 -9.46
C ALA A 89 -6.93 2.18 -9.70
N ASN A 90 -7.09 3.36 -10.27
CA ASN A 90 -6.01 4.32 -10.42
C ASN A 90 -6.08 5.38 -9.32
N LEU A 91 -5.17 5.32 -8.35
CA LEU A 91 -5.00 6.25 -7.24
C LEU A 91 -3.67 7.01 -7.35
N SER A 92 -3.11 7.13 -8.57
CA SER A 92 -1.83 7.83 -8.73
C SER A 92 -1.92 9.27 -8.24
N ILE A 93 -0.92 9.67 -7.43
CA ILE A 93 -0.80 11.00 -6.81
C ILE A 93 -2.05 11.37 -5.95
N ALA A 94 -2.86 10.40 -5.54
CA ALA A 94 -3.99 10.66 -4.65
C ALA A 94 -3.49 10.92 -3.22
N ASN A 95 -4.21 11.77 -2.48
CA ASN A 95 -4.00 11.98 -1.05
C ASN A 95 -4.88 11.02 -0.25
N LEU A 96 -4.26 10.07 0.46
CA LEU A 96 -4.88 9.07 1.33
C LEU A 96 -4.37 9.22 2.78
N GLN A 97 -3.85 10.40 3.16
CA GLN A 97 -3.35 10.63 4.52
C GLN A 97 -4.41 10.27 5.56
N ASP A 98 -4.00 9.50 6.57
CA ASP A 98 -4.85 9.04 7.66
C ASP A 98 -6.14 8.30 7.22
N ALA A 99 -6.22 7.86 5.97
CA ALA A 99 -7.35 7.08 5.49
C ALA A 99 -7.40 5.69 6.13
N ASN A 100 -8.59 5.16 6.37
CA ASN A 100 -8.78 3.83 6.91
C ASN A 100 -9.14 2.83 5.80
N LEU A 101 -8.12 2.09 5.32
CA LEU A 101 -8.23 1.05 4.29
C LEU A 101 -8.17 -0.37 4.89
N LYS A 102 -8.47 -0.53 6.17
CA LYS A 102 -8.37 -1.85 6.82
C LYS A 102 -9.17 -2.91 6.06
N GLY A 103 -8.47 -3.98 5.65
CA GLY A 103 -9.05 -5.10 4.91
C GLY A 103 -9.61 -4.71 3.53
N ALA A 104 -9.19 -3.58 2.95
CA ALA A 104 -9.56 -3.20 1.59
C ALA A 104 -8.84 -4.08 0.56
N PHE A 105 -9.41 -4.19 -0.64
CA PHE A 105 -8.85 -4.93 -1.77
C PHE A 105 -8.25 -3.92 -2.75
N LEU A 106 -6.92 -3.92 -2.89
CA LEU A 106 -6.17 -3.03 -3.78
C LEU A 106 -5.33 -3.82 -4.80
N GLY A 107 -5.67 -5.09 -5.04
CA GLY A 107 -4.92 -5.93 -5.97
C GLY A 107 -4.73 -5.24 -7.32
N ALA A 108 -3.49 -5.20 -7.82
CA ALA A 108 -3.10 -4.54 -9.07
C ALA A 108 -3.49 -3.05 -9.19
N ALA A 109 -3.86 -2.37 -8.11
CA ALA A 109 -4.13 -0.93 -8.12
C ALA A 109 -2.86 -0.10 -8.40
N ASN A 110 -3.03 1.06 -9.02
CA ASN A 110 -1.95 2.02 -9.26
C ASN A 110 -1.96 3.14 -8.22
N LEU A 111 -0.96 3.16 -7.33
CA LEU A 111 -0.73 4.16 -6.28
C LEU A 111 0.61 4.89 -6.45
N ILE A 112 1.12 5.01 -7.69
CA ILE A 112 2.38 5.71 -7.95
C ILE A 112 2.31 7.12 -7.35
N GLY A 113 3.28 7.46 -6.49
CA GLY A 113 3.37 8.77 -5.87
C GLY A 113 2.21 9.16 -4.96
N ALA A 114 1.33 8.21 -4.58
CA ALA A 114 0.24 8.48 -3.65
C ALA A 114 0.78 8.80 -2.24
N ASP A 115 0.07 9.63 -1.50
CA ASP A 115 0.36 9.93 -0.11
C ASP A 115 -0.55 9.13 0.83
N LEU A 116 0.04 8.12 1.48
CA LEU A 116 -0.61 7.21 2.43
C LEU A 116 -0.05 7.40 3.85
N GLN A 117 0.55 8.57 4.15
CA GLN A 117 1.11 8.84 5.47
C GLN A 117 0.05 8.59 6.55
N GLY A 118 0.38 7.81 7.58
CA GLY A 118 -0.52 7.47 8.68
C GLY A 118 -1.70 6.58 8.32
N ALA A 119 -1.87 6.18 7.05
CA ALA A 119 -3.01 5.35 6.63
C ALA A 119 -3.03 3.98 7.29
N ASN A 120 -4.22 3.46 7.56
CA ASN A 120 -4.41 2.11 8.08
C ASN A 120 -4.74 1.11 6.96
N LEU A 121 -3.76 0.34 6.55
CA LEU A 121 -3.85 -0.74 5.54
C LEU A 121 -3.77 -2.13 6.19
N SER A 122 -4.03 -2.24 7.50
CA SER A 122 -3.93 -3.54 8.17
C SER A 122 -4.87 -4.58 7.55
N ASN A 123 -4.34 -5.80 7.31
CA ASN A 123 -5.04 -6.89 6.64
C ASN A 123 -5.58 -6.54 5.22
N ALA A 124 -5.09 -5.48 4.58
CA ALA A 124 -5.46 -5.17 3.20
C ALA A 124 -4.79 -6.13 2.23
N ASP A 125 -5.45 -6.38 1.09
CA ASP A 125 -4.87 -7.08 -0.03
C ASP A 125 -4.29 -6.08 -1.02
N LEU A 126 -2.96 -6.08 -1.13
CA LEU A 126 -2.13 -5.20 -1.96
C LEU A 126 -1.29 -6.02 -2.95
N GLU A 127 -1.75 -7.24 -3.30
CA GLU A 127 -1.03 -8.10 -4.23
C GLU A 127 -0.85 -7.39 -5.59
N ASN A 128 0.38 -7.44 -6.14
CA ASN A 128 0.72 -6.79 -7.41
C ASN A 128 0.49 -5.27 -7.46
N VAL A 129 0.28 -4.61 -6.32
CA VAL A 129 0.04 -3.15 -6.26
C VAL A 129 1.27 -2.37 -6.74
N ASN A 130 1.03 -1.24 -7.40
CA ASN A 130 2.10 -0.32 -7.80
C ASN A 130 2.17 0.88 -6.84
N LEU A 131 3.15 0.88 -5.94
CA LEU A 131 3.43 1.90 -4.91
C LEU A 131 4.77 2.63 -5.18
N ILE A 132 5.24 2.66 -6.43
CA ILE A 132 6.50 3.33 -6.76
C ILE A 132 6.47 4.79 -6.30
N GLY A 133 7.45 5.18 -5.46
CA GLY A 133 7.57 6.53 -4.93
C GLY A 133 6.44 6.98 -4.00
N ALA A 134 5.56 6.08 -3.56
CA ALA A 134 4.49 6.42 -2.62
C ALA A 134 5.03 6.75 -1.22
N ASN A 135 4.34 7.61 -0.49
CA ASN A 135 4.63 7.94 0.89
C ASN A 135 3.75 7.10 1.84
N LEU A 136 4.35 6.13 2.51
CA LEU A 136 3.73 5.24 3.50
C LEU A 136 4.32 5.47 4.89
N GLN A 137 4.90 6.65 5.15
CA GLN A 137 5.47 6.97 6.45
C GLN A 137 4.41 6.80 7.56
N ASN A 138 4.78 6.13 8.67
CA ASN A 138 3.87 5.83 9.78
C ASN A 138 2.61 5.01 9.41
N ALA A 139 2.51 4.47 8.19
CA ALA A 139 1.37 3.66 7.79
C ALA A 139 1.32 2.32 8.54
N ASN A 140 0.12 1.84 8.82
CA ASN A 140 -0.09 0.52 9.41
C ASN A 140 -0.41 -0.51 8.34
N LEU A 141 0.56 -1.35 8.00
CA LEU A 141 0.48 -2.45 7.03
C LEU A 141 0.51 -3.82 7.73
N LYS A 142 0.17 -3.87 9.03
CA LYS A 142 0.19 -5.13 9.78
C LYS A 142 -0.63 -6.21 9.08
N SER A 143 -0.01 -7.39 8.85
CA SER A 143 -0.62 -8.55 8.20
C SER A 143 -1.23 -8.24 6.81
N ALA A 144 -0.76 -7.20 6.11
CA ALA A 144 -1.17 -6.90 4.75
C ALA A 144 -0.49 -7.86 3.76
N ASN A 145 -1.17 -8.19 2.65
CA ASN A 145 -0.59 -8.91 1.53
C ASN A 145 0.00 -7.93 0.51
N LEU A 146 1.32 -7.85 0.45
CA LEU A 146 2.11 -7.04 -0.50
C LEU A 146 2.92 -7.94 -1.44
N SER A 147 2.48 -9.19 -1.66
CA SER A 147 3.19 -10.10 -2.57
C SER A 147 3.25 -9.50 -3.97
N GLU A 148 4.44 -9.57 -4.60
CA GLU A 148 4.69 -9.02 -5.93
C GLU A 148 4.48 -7.49 -6.07
N ALA A 149 4.30 -6.77 -4.95
CA ALA A 149 4.12 -5.32 -4.95
C ALA A 149 5.37 -4.58 -5.43
N LYS A 150 5.18 -3.46 -6.13
CA LYS A 150 6.26 -2.55 -6.57
C LYS A 150 6.36 -1.37 -5.61
N LEU A 151 7.35 -1.40 -4.73
CA LEU A 151 7.61 -0.39 -3.68
C LEU A 151 8.93 0.38 -3.93
N ILE A 152 9.40 0.40 -5.19
CA ILE A 152 10.65 1.05 -5.56
C ILE A 152 10.61 2.52 -5.12
N ARG A 153 11.62 2.95 -4.32
CA ARG A 153 11.72 4.31 -3.76
C ARG A 153 10.52 4.75 -2.89
N ALA A 154 9.68 3.83 -2.44
CA ALA A 154 8.61 4.17 -1.50
C ALA A 154 9.21 4.60 -0.14
N ASN A 155 8.53 5.53 0.54
CA ASN A 155 8.88 5.92 1.90
C ASN A 155 8.03 5.14 2.90
N LEU A 156 8.64 4.15 3.56
CA LEU A 156 8.05 3.30 4.60
C LEU A 156 8.68 3.58 5.97
N ASN A 157 9.28 4.79 6.15
CA ASN A 157 9.90 5.14 7.44
C ASN A 157 8.87 5.02 8.57
N GLU A 158 9.25 4.33 9.66
CA GLU A 158 8.38 4.11 10.83
C GLU A 158 7.07 3.35 10.52
N ALA A 159 6.92 2.75 9.34
CA ALA A 159 5.73 1.95 9.00
C ALA A 159 5.68 0.64 9.79
N ASN A 160 4.49 0.17 10.09
CA ASN A 160 4.26 -1.12 10.72
C ASN A 160 3.93 -2.20 9.68
N LEU A 161 4.92 -3.02 9.33
CA LEU A 161 4.81 -4.18 8.43
C LEU A 161 4.87 -5.51 9.22
N THR A 162 4.53 -5.50 10.50
CA THR A 162 4.52 -6.72 11.32
C THR A 162 3.64 -7.77 10.67
N GLU A 163 4.21 -8.99 10.46
CA GLU A 163 3.51 -10.13 9.83
C GLU A 163 3.01 -9.85 8.38
N ALA A 164 3.49 -8.81 7.71
CA ALA A 164 3.13 -8.54 6.33
C ALA A 164 3.76 -9.57 5.37
N HIS A 165 3.06 -9.88 4.29
CA HIS A 165 3.55 -10.75 3.21
C HIS A 165 4.14 -9.87 2.10
N LEU A 166 5.43 -9.98 1.87
CA LEU A 166 6.22 -9.23 0.89
C LEU A 166 6.97 -10.17 -0.07
N ASN A 167 6.40 -11.38 -0.30
CA ASN A 167 7.02 -12.34 -1.21
C ASN A 167 7.18 -11.73 -2.60
N TYR A 168 8.38 -11.82 -3.17
CA TYR A 168 8.71 -11.27 -4.50
C TYR A 168 8.47 -9.76 -4.66
N ALA A 169 8.22 -9.01 -3.57
CA ALA A 169 8.05 -7.56 -3.64
C ALA A 169 9.36 -6.86 -4.01
N ASP A 170 9.26 -5.78 -4.78
CA ASP A 170 10.41 -4.92 -5.12
C ASP A 170 10.43 -3.66 -4.24
N LEU A 171 11.30 -3.68 -3.23
CA LEU A 171 11.58 -2.59 -2.30
C LEU A 171 12.93 -1.91 -2.61
N SER A 172 13.43 -2.05 -3.84
CA SER A 172 14.72 -1.44 -4.22
C SER A 172 14.70 0.07 -3.96
N HIS A 173 15.74 0.58 -3.27
CA HIS A 173 15.87 1.97 -2.86
C HIS A 173 14.77 2.49 -1.91
N ALA A 174 13.90 1.65 -1.39
CA ALA A 174 12.87 2.08 -0.44
C ALA A 174 13.48 2.54 0.89
N ASN A 175 12.81 3.46 1.56
CA ASN A 175 13.16 3.89 2.91
C ASN A 175 12.31 3.15 3.95
N LEU A 176 12.92 2.19 4.64
CA LEU A 176 12.33 1.39 5.72
C LEU A 176 12.98 1.73 7.08
N GLY A 177 13.56 2.92 7.22
CA GLY A 177 14.19 3.34 8.47
C GLY A 177 13.22 3.23 9.63
N SER A 178 13.64 2.61 10.74
CA SER A 178 12.82 2.39 11.95
C SER A 178 11.49 1.64 11.70
N ALA A 179 11.28 1.03 10.53
CA ALA A 179 10.08 0.26 10.24
C ALA A 179 10.03 -1.04 11.04
N SER A 180 8.83 -1.49 11.41
CA SER A 180 8.62 -2.81 12.02
C SER A 180 8.31 -3.85 10.97
N LEU A 181 9.25 -4.78 10.73
CA LEU A 181 9.09 -5.96 9.88
C LEU A 181 9.11 -7.25 10.72
N VAL A 182 8.67 -7.17 11.98
CA VAL A 182 8.67 -8.33 12.89
C VAL A 182 7.80 -9.43 12.30
N GLY A 183 8.40 -10.62 12.07
CA GLY A 183 7.71 -11.78 11.50
C GLY A 183 7.23 -11.59 10.06
N ALA A 184 7.63 -10.53 9.36
CA ALA A 184 7.27 -10.31 7.96
C ALA A 184 7.89 -11.38 7.04
N ILE A 185 7.22 -11.74 5.96
CA ILE A 185 7.65 -12.75 4.99
C ILE A 185 8.16 -12.04 3.73
N LEU A 186 9.48 -12.05 3.52
CA LEU A 186 10.19 -11.38 2.43
C LEU A 186 10.89 -12.39 1.50
N TYR A 187 10.25 -13.54 1.26
CA TYR A 187 10.80 -14.57 0.38
C TYR A 187 11.08 -13.99 -1.01
N LYS A 188 12.37 -14.07 -1.44
CA LYS A 188 12.83 -13.51 -2.72
C LYS A 188 12.47 -12.03 -2.96
N ALA A 189 12.30 -11.26 -1.90
CA ALA A 189 12.08 -9.82 -2.03
C ALA A 189 13.36 -9.10 -2.47
N GLU A 190 13.21 -8.06 -3.29
CA GLU A 190 14.30 -7.18 -3.73
C GLU A 190 14.40 -5.97 -2.78
N LEU A 191 15.47 -5.92 -1.98
CA LEU A 191 15.78 -4.82 -1.03
C LEU A 191 17.10 -4.14 -1.40
N ARG A 192 17.50 -4.23 -2.66
CA ARG A 192 18.76 -3.63 -3.12
C ARG A 192 18.78 -2.14 -2.81
N GLN A 193 19.86 -1.69 -2.13
CA GLN A 193 20.07 -0.29 -1.73
C GLN A 193 18.93 0.29 -0.87
N ALA A 194 18.08 -0.54 -0.28
CA ALA A 194 17.07 -0.09 0.67
C ALA A 194 17.72 0.45 1.96
N ASN A 195 17.08 1.43 2.58
CA ASN A 195 17.43 1.89 3.91
C ASN A 195 16.63 1.14 4.97
N LEU A 196 17.28 0.30 5.73
CA LEU A 196 16.75 -0.49 6.86
C LEU A 196 17.43 -0.10 8.18
N ASN A 197 17.99 1.12 8.27
CA ASN A 197 18.63 1.56 9.51
C ASN A 197 17.61 1.55 10.64
N ASP A 198 18.01 1.05 11.81
CA ASP A 198 17.18 0.94 13.01
C ASP A 198 15.89 0.12 12.83
N ALA A 199 15.74 -0.61 11.71
CA ALA A 199 14.54 -1.41 11.42
C ALA A 199 14.47 -2.66 12.30
N TYR A 200 13.26 -3.09 12.62
CA TYR A 200 12.95 -4.27 13.44
C TYR A 200 12.58 -5.46 12.55
N LEU A 201 13.55 -6.36 12.29
CA LEU A 201 13.39 -7.58 11.48
C LEU A 201 13.37 -8.87 12.33
N HIS A 202 13.05 -8.75 13.61
CA HIS A 202 12.97 -9.89 14.51
C HIS A 202 12.06 -10.98 13.95
N LYS A 203 12.59 -12.22 13.80
CA LYS A 203 11.88 -13.36 13.20
C LYS A 203 11.40 -13.14 11.75
N ALA A 204 11.88 -12.13 11.03
CA ALA A 204 11.55 -11.96 9.63
C ALA A 204 12.07 -13.11 8.78
N TYR A 205 11.33 -13.50 7.74
CA TYR A 205 11.69 -14.55 6.80
C TYR A 205 12.26 -13.95 5.52
N LEU A 206 13.59 -13.88 5.42
CA LEU A 206 14.36 -13.23 4.34
C LEU A 206 15.02 -14.27 3.40
N PHE A 207 14.42 -15.46 3.28
CA PHE A 207 14.96 -16.54 2.46
C PHE A 207 15.09 -16.11 1.00
N ASP A 208 16.32 -16.24 0.41
CA ASP A 208 16.67 -15.78 -0.93
C ASP A 208 16.44 -14.28 -1.21
N ALA A 209 16.22 -13.44 -0.20
CA ALA A 209 16.04 -11.99 -0.40
C ALA A 209 17.35 -11.32 -0.85
N ASN A 210 17.23 -10.30 -1.69
CA ASN A 210 18.37 -9.52 -2.15
C ASN A 210 18.52 -8.23 -1.35
N LEU A 211 19.43 -8.20 -0.39
CA LEU A 211 19.79 -7.04 0.44
C LEU A 211 21.13 -6.41 -0.01
N SER A 212 21.54 -6.64 -1.27
CA SER A 212 22.81 -6.10 -1.74
C SER A 212 22.85 -4.58 -1.64
N GLN A 213 23.96 -4.04 -1.09
CA GLN A 213 24.14 -2.61 -0.86
C GLN A 213 23.10 -1.95 0.04
N ALA A 214 22.26 -2.71 0.75
CA ALA A 214 21.30 -2.19 1.70
C ALA A 214 22.00 -1.59 2.94
N ARG A 215 21.34 -0.66 3.62
CA ARG A 215 21.81 -0.10 4.88
C ARG A 215 21.00 -0.70 6.03
N LEU A 216 21.68 -1.44 6.92
CA LEU A 216 21.08 -2.12 8.06
C LEU A 216 21.76 -1.67 9.38
N ILE A 217 22.20 -0.41 9.45
CA ILE A 217 22.87 0.12 10.65
C ILE A 217 21.90 -0.03 11.84
N ASN A 218 22.35 -0.68 12.93
CA ASN A 218 21.58 -0.96 14.14
C ASN A 218 20.30 -1.79 13.94
N ALA A 219 20.10 -2.41 12.78
CA ALA A 219 18.91 -3.22 12.53
C ALA A 219 18.83 -4.43 13.47
N ASP A 220 17.64 -4.76 13.93
CA ASP A 220 17.38 -5.94 14.77
C ASP A 220 16.96 -7.15 13.91
N LEU A 221 17.92 -8.02 13.58
CA LEU A 221 17.72 -9.24 12.80
C LEU A 221 17.69 -10.51 13.69
N ARG A 222 17.43 -10.36 14.98
CA ARG A 222 17.39 -11.51 15.89
C ARG A 222 16.38 -12.55 15.43
N TRP A 223 16.83 -13.82 15.35
CA TRP A 223 16.01 -14.96 14.92
C TRP A 223 15.47 -14.85 13.48
N ALA A 224 15.95 -13.89 12.66
CA ALA A 224 15.60 -13.83 11.26
C ALA A 224 16.14 -15.01 10.46
N ASN A 225 15.42 -15.45 9.43
CA ASN A 225 15.89 -16.47 8.49
C ASN A 225 16.46 -15.80 7.23
N LEU A 226 17.78 -15.80 7.11
CA LEU A 226 18.56 -15.19 6.02
C LEU A 226 19.18 -16.25 5.09
N ARG A 227 18.67 -17.46 5.07
CA ARG A 227 19.21 -18.51 4.16
C ARG A 227 19.10 -18.02 2.71
N GLY A 228 20.21 -18.11 1.96
CA GLY A 228 20.27 -17.67 0.57
C GLY A 228 20.18 -16.15 0.36
N ALA A 229 20.04 -15.36 1.42
CA ALA A 229 19.97 -13.90 1.29
C ALA A 229 21.30 -13.32 0.80
N ASN A 230 21.25 -12.39 -0.14
CA ASN A 230 22.40 -11.67 -0.68
C ASN A 230 22.65 -10.37 0.10
N LEU A 231 23.70 -10.35 0.93
CA LEU A 231 24.13 -9.18 1.73
C LEU A 231 25.37 -8.47 1.15
N ARG A 232 25.73 -8.75 -0.10
CA ARG A 232 26.95 -8.19 -0.72
C ARG A 232 26.95 -6.67 -0.69
N GLY A 233 27.96 -6.07 -0.05
CA GLY A 233 28.09 -4.63 0.09
C GLY A 233 27.05 -3.97 1.01
N ALA A 234 26.32 -4.75 1.79
CA ALA A 234 25.41 -4.19 2.78
C ALA A 234 26.17 -3.58 3.97
N ASN A 235 25.68 -2.47 4.53
CA ASN A 235 26.22 -1.89 5.74
C ASN A 235 25.50 -2.47 6.97
N LEU A 236 26.19 -3.33 7.71
CA LEU A 236 25.68 -4.08 8.87
C LEU A 236 26.19 -3.51 10.22
N THR A 237 26.70 -2.28 10.25
CA THR A 237 27.27 -1.69 11.46
C THR A 237 26.23 -1.67 12.59
N GLY A 238 26.56 -2.32 13.72
CA GLY A 238 25.65 -2.38 14.87
C GLY A 238 24.43 -3.31 14.72
N ALA A 239 24.27 -3.98 13.58
CA ALA A 239 23.14 -4.89 13.37
C ALA A 239 23.22 -6.10 14.30
N ASN A 240 22.07 -6.54 14.84
CA ASN A 240 21.96 -7.64 15.79
C ASN A 240 21.46 -8.92 15.11
N PHE A 241 22.35 -9.91 14.90
CA PHE A 241 22.06 -11.19 14.28
C PHE A 241 21.90 -12.35 15.28
N ARG A 242 21.71 -12.08 16.58
CA ARG A 242 21.62 -13.16 17.58
C ARG A 242 20.49 -14.14 17.24
N GLY A 243 20.86 -15.41 17.04
CA GLY A 243 19.91 -16.47 16.69
C GLY A 243 19.41 -16.43 15.24
N ALA A 244 19.92 -15.53 14.40
CA ALA A 244 19.60 -15.52 12.98
C ALA A 244 20.16 -16.77 12.28
N ILE A 245 19.39 -17.30 11.32
CA ILE A 245 19.80 -18.43 10.50
C ILE A 245 20.42 -17.88 9.22
N GLN A 246 21.71 -18.15 9.03
CA GLN A 246 22.48 -17.75 7.84
C GLN A 246 23.08 -19.02 7.23
N ASN A 247 22.98 -19.20 5.90
CA ASN A 247 23.96 -19.98 5.19
C ASN A 247 25.03 -18.99 4.71
N ILE A 248 26.05 -18.78 5.50
CA ILE A 248 27.20 -18.04 5.03
C ILE A 248 27.88 -18.92 3.96
N ILE A 249 27.69 -18.59 2.69
CA ILE A 249 28.71 -18.88 1.70
C ILE A 249 29.84 -17.95 2.12
N SER A 250 30.84 -18.52 2.82
CA SER A 250 32.01 -17.83 3.32
C SER A 250 32.93 -17.53 2.13
N GLU A 251 32.58 -16.53 1.34
CA GLU A 251 33.53 -15.85 0.47
C GLU A 251 33.14 -14.36 0.45
N GLU A 252 33.99 -13.56 1.11
CA GLU A 252 34.04 -12.09 1.10
C GLU A 252 32.99 -11.33 1.97
N ILE A 253 33.26 -11.27 3.28
CA ILE A 253 32.96 -10.11 4.11
C ILE A 253 34.13 -9.14 4.06
#